data_36d4c5cbbb195a402c3aebe0781d8b3d
#
_entry.id   36d4c5cbbb195a402c3aebe0781d8b3d
#
_cell.length_a   1.000
_cell.length_b   1.000
_cell.length_c   1.000
_cell.angle_alpha   90.00
_cell.angle_beta   90.00
_cell.angle_gamma   90.00
#
_symmetry.space_group_name_H-M   'P 1'
#
loop_
_entity.id
_entity.type
_entity.pdbx_description
1 polymer ?
#
loop_
_entity_poly.entity_id
_entity_poly.type
_entity_poly.pdbx_seq_one_letter_code
_entity_poly.pdbx_strand_id
1 'polypeptide(L)'
;MFAFSTLWYFSIGLPDYKKLSDYQPPISSRVYSEDGKLIAEYSIEKRLFIPYESIPDKIIESFLSAEDKNFFNHPGVDAKGIVRAFINNLKNISKNKRLEGASTITQQVAKNFLLTNEVSLNRKIKEAILAFRIERAYTKERILELYLNQIYLGQGTYGIAAASLEYFDKPVKDLNYNETALLAALPKAPSKYDPFKFPKVAEFRKNLVLQNLEDNKYISKKQLEIFKKSKIILKRRKIEIVNEANSYTEEVRRSIKEKYGFKKLYSEGLSIRTPLNVNYQIQAIKSLRNGIESYDRRHGYRGPITNRFKDSNWEKKIKNIKIDPTLKWNKAEILEINEKGLNFKTINGLKGNINLSKIKWAILKRNISKVFSVGDIIFVKKENNFWNLKQYPKVNGGIVALDPHSGDIKALVGGFNFRSSEFNRVTQAKRQPGSA
;
A
#
# COMPACT_ATOMS: atom_id res chain seq x y z
N MET A 1 -5.27 41.58 -29.96
CA MET A 1 -5.78 42.04 -28.66
C MET A 1 -6.49 40.94 -27.86
N PHE A 2 -7.45 40.22 -28.37
CA PHE A 2 -8.23 39.20 -27.62
C PHE A 2 -7.37 38.15 -26.92
N ALA A 3 -6.37 37.58 -27.61
CA ALA A 3 -5.46 36.58 -27.04
C ALA A 3 -4.61 37.14 -25.87
N PHE A 4 -4.19 38.39 -25.94
CA PHE A 4 -3.43 39.05 -24.87
C PHE A 4 -4.31 39.32 -23.63
N SER A 5 -5.55 39.77 -23.82
CA SER A 5 -6.50 39.99 -22.72
C SER A 5 -6.85 38.66 -22.02
N THR A 6 -7.03 37.59 -22.77
CA THR A 6 -7.32 36.27 -22.23
C THR A 6 -6.13 35.75 -21.43
N LEU A 7 -4.91 35.82 -21.95
CA LEU A 7 -3.70 35.43 -21.25
C LEU A 7 -3.48 36.25 -19.98
N TRP A 8 -3.74 37.56 -20.04
CA TRP A 8 -3.64 38.44 -18.87
C TRP A 8 -4.66 38.07 -17.79
N TYR A 9 -5.92 37.86 -18.15
CA TYR A 9 -6.98 37.43 -17.24
C TYR A 9 -6.65 36.12 -16.50
N PHE A 10 -6.22 35.10 -17.25
CA PHE A 10 -5.84 33.81 -16.66
C PHE A 10 -4.48 33.82 -15.95
N SER A 11 -3.68 34.84 -16.15
CA SER A 11 -2.41 35.07 -15.43
C SER A 11 -2.60 35.59 -14.01
N ILE A 12 -3.76 36.23 -13.74
CA ILE A 12 -4.09 36.73 -12.41
C ILE A 12 -4.39 35.57 -11.46
N GLY A 13 -3.76 35.56 -10.28
CA GLY A 13 -3.99 34.55 -9.27
C GLY A 13 -3.35 33.16 -9.57
N LEU A 14 -2.41 33.09 -10.52
CA LEU A 14 -1.64 31.86 -10.70
C LEU A 14 -0.71 31.62 -9.51
N PRO A 15 -0.55 30.35 -9.07
CA PRO A 15 0.40 29.98 -8.04
C PRO A 15 1.84 30.38 -8.41
N ASP A 16 2.64 30.68 -7.41
CA ASP A 16 4.04 30.99 -7.62
C ASP A 16 4.84 29.72 -7.96
N TYR A 17 5.34 29.67 -9.18
CA TYR A 17 6.15 28.56 -9.69
C TYR A 17 7.56 28.49 -9.04
N LYS A 18 8.03 29.56 -8.40
CA LYS A 18 9.30 29.57 -7.65
C LYS A 18 9.30 28.58 -6.50
N LYS A 19 8.14 28.20 -5.99
CA LYS A 19 8.01 27.12 -4.98
C LYS A 19 8.56 25.77 -5.43
N LEU A 20 8.79 25.57 -6.73
CA LEU A 20 9.40 24.37 -7.27
C LEU A 20 10.92 24.30 -7.02
N SER A 21 11.60 25.46 -6.77
CA SER A 21 13.02 25.49 -6.39
C SER A 21 13.26 24.82 -5.05
N ASP A 22 12.38 25.09 -4.10
CA ASP A 22 12.52 24.67 -2.70
C ASP A 22 11.74 23.37 -2.42
N TYR A 23 11.25 22.72 -3.49
CA TYR A 23 10.50 21.50 -3.32
C TYR A 23 11.34 20.39 -2.71
N GLN A 24 10.98 20.01 -1.50
CA GLN A 24 11.49 18.85 -0.82
C GLN A 24 10.39 17.76 -0.83
N PRO A 25 10.65 16.60 -1.44
CA PRO A 25 9.69 15.51 -1.44
C PRO A 25 9.46 15.02 -0.01
N PRO A 26 8.21 14.63 0.34
CA PRO A 26 7.94 14.06 1.64
C PRO A 26 8.72 12.75 1.83
N ILE A 27 9.40 12.63 2.95
CA ILE A 27 10.21 11.47 3.33
C ILE A 27 9.50 10.72 4.44
N SER A 28 9.44 9.37 4.32
CA SER A 28 8.87 8.49 5.35
C SER A 28 9.67 8.54 6.64
N SER A 29 8.98 8.62 7.78
CA SER A 29 9.61 8.40 9.08
C SER A 29 9.66 6.92 9.43
N ARG A 30 10.75 6.48 10.04
CA ARG A 30 11.01 5.09 10.37
C ARG A 30 11.23 4.90 11.85
N VAL A 31 10.64 3.85 12.40
CA VAL A 31 10.75 3.49 13.82
C VAL A 31 11.52 2.20 13.94
N TYR A 32 12.51 2.21 14.82
CA TYR A 32 13.40 1.07 15.03
C TYR A 32 13.32 0.60 16.48
N SER A 33 13.50 -0.71 16.69
CA SER A 33 13.71 -1.34 17.99
C SER A 33 15.12 -1.04 18.53
N GLU A 34 15.41 -1.48 19.75
CA GLU A 34 16.74 -1.28 20.37
C GLU A 34 17.86 -1.95 19.57
N ASP A 35 17.60 -3.08 18.91
CA ASP A 35 18.54 -3.81 18.06
C ASP A 35 18.53 -3.36 16.58
N GLY A 36 17.87 -2.23 16.29
CA GLY A 36 17.86 -1.61 14.96
C GLY A 36 16.93 -2.25 13.94
N LYS A 37 16.04 -3.18 14.30
CA LYS A 37 15.03 -3.74 13.41
C LYS A 37 13.93 -2.73 13.13
N LEU A 38 13.48 -2.65 11.89
CA LEU A 38 12.36 -1.79 11.51
C LEU A 38 11.05 -2.33 12.10
N ILE A 39 10.38 -1.52 12.91
CA ILE A 39 9.12 -1.89 13.56
C ILE A 39 7.91 -1.10 13.04
N ALA A 40 8.13 0.08 12.45
CA ALA A 40 7.10 0.81 11.72
C ALA A 40 7.70 1.79 10.71
N GLU A 41 6.92 2.12 9.68
CA GLU A 41 7.19 3.20 8.73
C GLU A 41 5.93 4.06 8.60
N TYR A 42 6.07 5.38 8.78
CA TYR A 42 4.99 6.35 8.67
C TYR A 42 5.21 7.24 7.46
N SER A 43 4.28 7.19 6.52
CA SER A 43 4.28 8.02 5.32
C SER A 43 2.85 8.27 4.86
N ILE A 44 2.62 9.43 4.25
CA ILE A 44 1.38 9.68 3.50
C ILE A 44 1.43 8.94 2.16
N GLU A 45 2.61 8.92 1.56
CA GLU A 45 2.88 8.39 0.23
C GLU A 45 4.17 7.59 0.23
N LYS A 46 4.22 6.49 -0.52
CA LYS A 46 5.48 5.78 -0.77
C LYS A 46 6.28 6.58 -1.79
N ARG A 47 7.29 7.28 -1.34
CA ARG A 47 8.14 8.12 -2.17
C ARG A 47 9.62 7.94 -1.82
N LEU A 48 10.45 7.92 -2.85
CA LEU A 48 11.90 7.92 -2.73
C LEU A 48 12.44 8.86 -3.80
N PHE A 49 13.11 9.93 -3.37
CA PHE A 49 13.69 10.91 -4.27
C PHE A 49 14.96 10.37 -4.94
N ILE A 50 15.14 10.69 -6.22
CA ILE A 50 16.33 10.38 -6.98
C ILE A 50 16.73 11.62 -7.80
N PRO A 51 17.97 12.14 -7.66
CA PRO A 51 18.45 13.26 -8.45
C PRO A 51 18.58 12.87 -9.93
N TYR A 52 18.48 13.87 -10.82
CA TYR A 52 18.48 13.65 -12.27
C TYR A 52 19.66 12.82 -12.76
N GLU A 53 20.86 13.12 -12.28
CA GLU A 53 22.11 12.46 -12.65
C GLU A 53 22.13 10.95 -12.29
N SER A 54 21.28 10.54 -11.37
CA SER A 54 21.14 9.14 -10.96
C SER A 54 20.00 8.41 -11.67
N ILE A 55 19.24 9.10 -12.54
CA ILE A 55 18.15 8.50 -13.33
C ILE A 55 18.74 7.88 -14.60
N PRO A 56 18.61 6.56 -14.80
CA PRO A 56 19.10 5.91 -16.01
C PRO A 56 18.39 6.39 -17.28
N ASP A 57 19.14 6.54 -18.38
CA ASP A 57 18.60 7.00 -19.69
C ASP A 57 17.39 6.19 -20.15
N LYS A 58 17.41 4.86 -19.99
CA LYS A 58 16.30 3.97 -20.36
C LYS A 58 14.97 4.31 -19.69
N ILE A 59 14.99 4.93 -18.50
CA ILE A 59 13.79 5.45 -17.84
C ILE A 59 13.34 6.74 -18.52
N ILE A 60 14.26 7.67 -18.71
CA ILE A 60 14.00 8.95 -19.39
C ILE A 60 13.38 8.67 -20.75
N GLU A 61 14.03 7.86 -21.57
CA GLU A 61 13.57 7.47 -22.91
C GLU A 61 12.19 6.81 -22.90
N SER A 62 11.92 5.93 -21.93
CA SER A 62 10.62 5.27 -21.81
C SER A 62 9.50 6.26 -21.48
N PHE A 63 9.74 7.18 -20.54
CA PHE A 63 8.74 8.19 -20.17
C PHE A 63 8.55 9.25 -21.26
N LEU A 64 9.61 9.69 -21.90
CA LEU A 64 9.52 10.58 -23.06
C LEU A 64 8.74 9.94 -24.19
N SER A 65 9.03 8.69 -24.52
CA SER A 65 8.33 7.95 -25.58
C SER A 65 6.86 7.71 -25.27
N ALA A 66 6.50 7.59 -23.98
CA ALA A 66 5.13 7.36 -23.55
C ALA A 66 4.28 8.64 -23.48
N GLU A 67 4.87 9.75 -23.04
CA GLU A 67 4.15 10.96 -22.61
C GLU A 67 4.48 12.19 -23.46
N ASP A 68 5.76 12.39 -23.87
CA ASP A 68 6.20 13.65 -24.50
C ASP A 68 7.49 13.48 -25.31
N LYS A 69 7.39 12.89 -26.48
CA LYS A 69 8.58 12.59 -27.33
C LYS A 69 9.38 13.83 -27.75
N ASN A 70 8.75 15.00 -27.79
CA ASN A 70 9.37 16.26 -28.22
C ASN A 70 9.78 17.13 -27.02
N PHE A 71 9.82 16.59 -25.81
CA PHE A 71 10.04 17.34 -24.57
C PHE A 71 11.20 18.34 -24.64
N PHE A 72 12.34 17.94 -25.16
CA PHE A 72 13.53 18.81 -25.27
C PHE A 72 13.40 19.93 -26.33
N ASN A 73 12.40 19.86 -27.24
CA ASN A 73 12.30 20.72 -28.41
C ASN A 73 11.19 21.79 -28.31
N HIS A 74 10.32 21.75 -27.29
CA HIS A 74 9.23 22.71 -27.15
C HIS A 74 9.35 23.52 -25.83
N PRO A 75 8.82 24.75 -25.78
CA PRO A 75 8.91 25.65 -24.62
C PRO A 75 7.76 25.43 -23.61
N GLY A 76 7.48 24.19 -23.21
CA GLY A 76 6.47 23.81 -22.24
C GLY A 76 5.13 23.32 -22.81
N VAL A 77 4.80 23.70 -24.04
CA VAL A 77 3.60 23.26 -24.77
C VAL A 77 4.02 22.81 -26.17
N ASP A 78 3.67 21.58 -26.56
CA ASP A 78 3.93 21.06 -27.92
C ASP A 78 2.79 21.45 -28.86
N ALA A 79 2.92 22.62 -29.53
CA ALA A 79 1.94 23.10 -30.50
C ALA A 79 1.74 22.10 -31.67
N LYS A 80 2.83 21.48 -32.15
CA LYS A 80 2.75 20.46 -33.21
C LYS A 80 2.02 19.21 -32.75
N GLY A 81 2.26 18.78 -31.51
CA GLY A 81 1.55 17.67 -30.86
C GLY A 81 0.06 17.95 -30.69
N ILE A 82 -0.31 19.18 -30.33
CA ILE A 82 -1.73 19.59 -30.19
C ILE A 82 -2.45 19.51 -31.54
N VAL A 83 -1.87 20.07 -32.62
CA VAL A 83 -2.45 20.01 -33.97
C VAL A 83 -2.59 18.57 -34.44
N ARG A 84 -1.55 17.73 -34.24
CA ARG A 84 -1.60 16.30 -34.57
C ARG A 84 -2.71 15.58 -33.81
N ALA A 85 -2.78 15.79 -32.49
CA ALA A 85 -3.82 15.18 -31.65
C ALA A 85 -5.23 15.63 -32.05
N PHE A 86 -5.40 16.90 -32.43
CA PHE A 86 -6.67 17.40 -32.92
C PHE A 86 -7.11 16.68 -34.22
N ILE A 87 -6.22 16.56 -35.20
CA ILE A 87 -6.51 15.84 -36.45
C ILE A 87 -6.82 14.37 -36.19
N ASN A 88 -6.05 13.72 -35.32
CA ASN A 88 -6.27 12.32 -34.96
C ASN A 88 -7.60 12.13 -34.19
N ASN A 89 -7.95 13.08 -33.34
CA ASN A 89 -9.20 13.04 -32.57
C ASN A 89 -10.43 13.20 -33.45
N LEU A 90 -10.37 14.04 -34.49
CA LEU A 90 -11.45 14.11 -35.49
C LEU A 90 -11.67 12.73 -36.17
N LYS A 91 -10.58 12.05 -36.55
CA LYS A 91 -10.63 10.70 -37.11
C LYS A 91 -11.07 9.63 -36.08
N ASN A 92 -10.72 9.81 -34.80
CA ASN A 92 -11.07 8.89 -33.74
C ASN A 92 -12.54 9.01 -33.31
N ILE A 93 -13.12 10.20 -33.32
CA ILE A 93 -14.55 10.43 -33.05
C ILE A 93 -15.39 9.69 -34.09
N SER A 94 -15.05 9.81 -35.39
CA SER A 94 -15.76 9.10 -36.47
C SER A 94 -15.70 7.57 -36.35
N LYS A 95 -14.70 7.03 -35.63
CA LYS A 95 -14.45 5.59 -35.44
C LYS A 95 -14.78 5.09 -34.02
N ASN A 96 -15.43 5.89 -33.18
CA ASN A 96 -15.68 5.60 -31.75
C ASN A 96 -14.42 5.18 -30.96
N LYS A 97 -13.25 5.71 -31.35
CA LYS A 97 -12.00 5.46 -30.65
C LYS A 97 -11.73 6.51 -29.59
N ARG A 98 -10.93 6.15 -28.59
CA ARG A 98 -10.55 7.05 -27.51
C ARG A 98 -9.71 8.21 -28.01
N LEU A 99 -9.97 9.42 -27.49
CA LEU A 99 -9.25 10.64 -27.83
C LEU A 99 -7.77 10.56 -27.38
N GLU A 100 -6.89 11.10 -28.23
CA GLU A 100 -5.47 11.26 -27.95
C GLU A 100 -5.22 12.49 -27.11
N GLY A 101 -4.45 12.38 -26.03
CA GLY A 101 -4.05 13.52 -25.19
C GLY A 101 -2.78 14.17 -25.74
N ALA A 102 -2.70 15.50 -25.62
CA ALA A 102 -1.54 16.28 -26.03
C ALA A 102 -0.94 17.11 -24.90
N SER A 103 -1.04 16.64 -23.64
CA SER A 103 -0.43 17.32 -22.50
C SER A 103 1.05 16.96 -22.41
N THR A 104 1.91 17.97 -22.25
CA THR A 104 3.36 17.80 -22.09
C THR A 104 3.72 17.42 -20.65
N ILE A 105 4.96 16.94 -20.46
CA ILE A 105 5.54 16.67 -19.13
C ILE A 105 5.52 17.95 -18.28
N THR A 106 5.90 19.11 -18.85
CA THR A 106 5.90 20.37 -18.11
C THR A 106 4.49 20.81 -17.68
N GLN A 107 3.46 20.58 -18.50
CA GLN A 107 2.06 20.78 -18.11
C GLN A 107 1.65 19.83 -16.98
N GLN A 108 2.12 18.60 -16.97
CA GLN A 108 1.85 17.66 -15.89
C GLN A 108 2.56 18.07 -14.59
N VAL A 109 3.78 18.62 -14.65
CA VAL A 109 4.46 19.23 -13.49
C VAL A 109 3.63 20.41 -12.97
N ALA A 110 3.23 21.35 -13.82
CA ALA A 110 2.39 22.48 -13.44
C ALA A 110 1.09 22.03 -12.74
N LYS A 111 0.42 21.02 -13.29
CA LYS A 111 -0.79 20.44 -12.71
C LYS A 111 -0.55 19.82 -11.34
N ASN A 112 0.48 18.96 -11.23
CA ASN A 112 0.68 18.13 -10.02
C ASN A 112 1.21 18.93 -8.82
N PHE A 113 1.93 20.01 -9.07
CA PHE A 113 2.54 20.81 -8.01
C PHE A 113 1.78 22.10 -7.67
N LEU A 114 1.13 22.70 -8.66
CA LEU A 114 0.65 24.07 -8.54
C LEU A 114 -0.87 24.22 -8.68
N LEU A 115 -1.57 23.21 -9.20
CA LEU A 115 -3.01 23.31 -9.49
C LEU A 115 -3.81 22.24 -8.75
N THR A 116 -5.12 22.42 -8.70
CA THR A 116 -6.08 21.47 -8.14
C THR A 116 -6.45 20.38 -9.16
N ASN A 117 -7.02 19.27 -8.68
CA ASN A 117 -7.46 18.14 -9.54
C ASN A 117 -8.78 18.41 -10.30
N GLU A 118 -9.28 19.63 -10.32
CA GLU A 118 -10.48 20.01 -11.05
C GLU A 118 -10.32 19.77 -12.57
N VAL A 119 -11.35 19.22 -13.20
CA VAL A 119 -11.37 19.00 -14.66
C VAL A 119 -12.11 20.16 -15.32
N SER A 120 -11.38 21.20 -15.73
CA SER A 120 -11.95 22.38 -16.39
C SER A 120 -11.03 22.93 -17.49
N LEU A 121 -11.62 23.62 -18.45
CA LEU A 121 -10.87 24.35 -19.48
C LEU A 121 -10.01 25.46 -18.86
N ASN A 122 -10.54 26.14 -17.83
CA ASN A 122 -9.80 27.16 -17.08
C ASN A 122 -8.50 26.62 -16.50
N ARG A 123 -8.54 25.44 -15.89
CA ARG A 123 -7.35 24.76 -15.39
C ARG A 123 -6.37 24.45 -16.54
N LYS A 124 -6.89 24.02 -17.71
CA LYS A 124 -6.03 23.66 -18.84
C LYS A 124 -5.28 24.87 -19.43
N ILE A 125 -5.91 26.04 -19.44
CA ILE A 125 -5.25 27.29 -19.83
C ILE A 125 -4.18 27.67 -18.80
N LYS A 126 -4.49 27.57 -17.51
CA LYS A 126 -3.54 27.83 -16.42
C LYS A 126 -2.34 26.88 -16.47
N GLU A 127 -2.55 25.58 -16.77
CA GLU A 127 -1.47 24.61 -17.00
C GLU A 127 -0.51 25.08 -18.11
N ALA A 128 -1.04 25.54 -19.24
CA ALA A 128 -0.22 25.99 -20.36
C ALA A 128 0.59 27.24 -20.00
N ILE A 129 -0.03 28.24 -19.34
CA ILE A 129 0.67 29.46 -18.91
C ILE A 129 1.79 29.12 -17.91
N LEU A 130 1.47 28.28 -16.92
CA LEU A 130 2.46 27.85 -15.93
C LEU A 130 3.58 27.03 -16.58
N ALA A 131 3.28 26.17 -17.55
CA ALA A 131 4.29 25.41 -18.28
C ALA A 131 5.32 26.33 -18.96
N PHE A 132 4.87 27.40 -19.63
CA PHE A 132 5.77 28.40 -20.20
C PHE A 132 6.62 29.12 -19.14
N ARG A 133 6.05 29.45 -17.98
CA ARG A 133 6.79 30.09 -16.88
C ARG A 133 7.84 29.16 -16.28
N ILE A 134 7.49 27.88 -16.10
CA ILE A 134 8.37 26.85 -15.56
C ILE A 134 9.56 26.65 -16.52
N GLU A 135 9.33 26.52 -17.79
CA GLU A 135 10.40 26.34 -18.81
C GLU A 135 11.36 27.54 -18.94
N ARG A 136 10.92 28.73 -18.58
CA ARG A 136 11.79 29.90 -18.51
C ARG A 136 12.64 29.95 -17.24
N ALA A 137 12.19 29.32 -16.17
CA ALA A 137 12.80 29.37 -14.85
C ALA A 137 13.69 28.17 -14.54
N TYR A 138 13.41 27.03 -15.16
CA TYR A 138 14.09 25.75 -14.86
C TYR A 138 14.59 25.08 -16.13
N THR A 139 15.70 24.33 -16.00
CA THR A 139 16.23 23.50 -17.09
C THR A 139 15.32 22.31 -17.39
N LYS A 140 15.43 21.72 -18.55
CA LYS A 140 14.70 20.51 -18.94
C LYS A 140 14.96 19.34 -17.99
N GLU A 141 16.20 19.18 -17.57
CA GLU A 141 16.65 18.16 -16.63
C GLU A 141 15.94 18.32 -15.28
N ARG A 142 15.86 19.55 -14.76
CA ARG A 142 15.17 19.83 -13.50
C ARG A 142 13.67 19.58 -13.61
N ILE A 143 13.04 19.94 -14.70
CA ILE A 143 11.62 19.69 -14.95
C ILE A 143 11.35 18.18 -14.99
N LEU A 144 12.21 17.42 -15.67
CA LEU A 144 12.10 15.98 -15.78
C LEU A 144 12.35 15.28 -14.43
N GLU A 145 13.32 15.76 -13.66
CA GLU A 145 13.56 15.31 -12.29
C GLU A 145 12.31 15.48 -11.42
N LEU A 146 11.72 16.68 -11.42
CA LEU A 146 10.47 16.96 -10.68
C LEU A 146 9.35 16.02 -11.12
N TYR A 147 9.18 15.82 -12.42
CA TYR A 147 8.17 14.94 -12.99
C TYR A 147 8.34 13.49 -12.51
N LEU A 148 9.54 12.92 -12.74
CA LEU A 148 9.84 11.51 -12.47
C LEU A 148 9.83 11.17 -10.96
N ASN A 149 10.03 12.17 -10.09
CA ASN A 149 9.92 12.00 -8.65
C ASN A 149 8.49 12.23 -8.10
N GLN A 150 7.60 12.89 -8.88
CA GLN A 150 6.26 13.24 -8.43
C GLN A 150 5.15 12.39 -9.01
N ILE A 151 5.35 11.83 -10.21
CA ILE A 151 4.28 11.14 -10.92
C ILE A 151 3.73 9.93 -10.14
N TYR A 152 2.40 9.85 -10.04
CA TYR A 152 1.73 8.72 -9.41
C TYR A 152 1.73 7.49 -10.32
N LEU A 153 2.27 6.38 -9.84
CA LEU A 153 2.46 5.15 -10.60
C LEU A 153 1.62 3.98 -10.06
N GLY A 154 0.63 4.25 -9.22
CA GLY A 154 -0.22 3.20 -8.65
C GLY A 154 0.34 2.59 -7.36
N GLN A 155 -0.42 1.69 -6.71
CA GLN A 155 -0.05 1.01 -5.46
C GLN A 155 0.41 1.95 -4.32
N GLY A 156 -0.04 3.23 -4.34
CA GLY A 156 0.38 4.25 -3.40
C GLY A 156 1.79 4.79 -3.63
N THR A 157 2.42 4.49 -4.78
CA THR A 157 3.78 4.93 -5.11
C THR A 157 3.78 6.21 -5.93
N TYR A 158 4.64 7.12 -5.51
CA TYR A 158 4.93 8.37 -6.21
C TYR A 158 6.41 8.40 -6.60
N GLY A 159 6.67 8.66 -7.86
CA GLY A 159 8.00 8.64 -8.47
C GLY A 159 8.52 7.26 -8.81
N ILE A 160 9.47 7.27 -9.74
CA ILE A 160 10.03 6.06 -10.38
C ILE A 160 10.78 5.15 -9.41
N ALA A 161 11.49 5.72 -8.42
CA ALA A 161 12.30 4.94 -7.50
C ALA A 161 11.43 4.12 -6.53
N ALA A 162 10.35 4.71 -6.00
CA ALA A 162 9.41 3.99 -5.16
C ALA A 162 8.64 2.93 -5.97
N ALA A 163 8.25 3.25 -7.20
CA ALA A 163 7.57 2.31 -8.08
C ALA A 163 8.47 1.13 -8.50
N SER A 164 9.74 1.38 -8.80
CA SER A 164 10.71 0.33 -9.12
C SER A 164 10.82 -0.71 -8.00
N LEU A 165 10.90 -0.25 -6.76
CA LEU A 165 10.93 -1.13 -5.58
C LEU A 165 9.60 -1.85 -5.35
N GLU A 166 8.45 -1.17 -5.55
CA GLU A 166 7.13 -1.77 -5.31
C GLU A 166 6.78 -2.84 -6.34
N TYR A 167 7.10 -2.62 -7.63
CA TYR A 167 6.72 -3.53 -8.70
C TYR A 167 7.74 -4.63 -8.96
N PHE A 168 9.04 -4.36 -8.72
CA PHE A 168 10.12 -5.26 -9.13
C PHE A 168 11.09 -5.63 -8.01
N ASP A 169 11.03 -4.97 -6.84
CA ASP A 169 12.01 -5.10 -5.75
C ASP A 169 13.45 -4.85 -6.23
N LYS A 170 13.62 -3.88 -7.14
CA LYS A 170 14.88 -3.49 -7.77
C LYS A 170 15.13 -1.99 -7.67
N PRO A 171 16.38 -1.53 -7.51
CA PRO A 171 16.73 -0.14 -7.71
C PRO A 171 16.57 0.24 -9.19
N VAL A 172 16.32 1.52 -9.49
CA VAL A 172 16.05 2.02 -10.86
C VAL A 172 17.15 1.69 -11.87
N LYS A 173 18.42 1.65 -11.43
CA LYS A 173 19.58 1.32 -12.28
C LYS A 173 19.52 -0.10 -12.89
N ASP A 174 18.89 -1.03 -12.18
CA ASP A 174 18.83 -2.44 -12.54
C ASP A 174 17.60 -2.80 -13.41
N LEU A 175 16.73 -1.81 -13.69
CA LEU A 175 15.59 -2.01 -14.58
C LEU A 175 16.05 -2.17 -16.03
N ASN A 176 15.38 -3.03 -16.78
CA ASN A 176 15.50 -3.14 -18.23
C ASN A 176 14.39 -2.37 -18.95
N TYR A 177 14.48 -2.21 -20.28
CA TYR A 177 13.46 -1.50 -21.07
C TYR A 177 12.05 -2.08 -20.97
N ASN A 178 11.90 -3.39 -20.77
CA ASN A 178 10.60 -4.00 -20.60
C ASN A 178 9.92 -3.54 -19.29
N GLU A 179 10.71 -3.42 -18.22
CA GLU A 179 10.26 -2.95 -16.90
C GLU A 179 10.04 -1.43 -16.90
N THR A 180 10.95 -0.65 -17.51
CA THR A 180 10.78 0.82 -17.61
C THR A 180 9.58 1.20 -18.48
N ALA A 181 9.33 0.48 -19.58
CA ALA A 181 8.15 0.66 -20.41
C ALA A 181 6.84 0.36 -19.65
N LEU A 182 6.85 -0.62 -18.74
CA LEU A 182 5.69 -0.85 -17.88
C LEU A 182 5.46 0.34 -16.93
N LEU A 183 6.51 0.85 -16.26
CA LEU A 183 6.37 2.03 -15.38
C LEU A 183 5.88 3.25 -16.17
N ALA A 184 6.42 3.50 -17.36
CA ALA A 184 6.01 4.60 -18.23
C ALA A 184 4.59 4.44 -18.81
N ALA A 185 4.04 3.24 -18.79
CA ALA A 185 2.65 2.97 -19.19
C ALA A 185 1.62 3.38 -18.13
N LEU A 186 2.02 3.47 -16.85
CA LEU A 186 1.11 3.66 -15.70
C LEU A 186 0.49 5.06 -15.59
N PRO A 187 1.21 6.19 -15.83
CA PRO A 187 0.70 7.54 -15.55
C PRO A 187 -0.66 7.83 -16.19
N LYS A 188 -0.92 7.28 -17.36
CA LYS A 188 -2.17 7.50 -18.11
C LYS A 188 -3.43 7.06 -17.36
N ALA A 189 -3.37 5.97 -16.60
CA ALA A 189 -4.46 5.46 -15.75
C ALA A 189 -3.92 4.39 -14.78
N PRO A 190 -3.25 4.75 -13.68
CA PRO A 190 -2.53 3.81 -12.81
C PRO A 190 -3.40 2.68 -12.25
N SER A 191 -4.65 2.99 -11.90
CA SER A 191 -5.59 1.97 -11.39
C SER A 191 -6.06 0.99 -12.46
N LYS A 192 -6.14 1.42 -13.74
CA LYS A 192 -6.57 0.58 -14.86
C LYS A 192 -5.44 -0.28 -15.41
N TYR A 193 -4.22 0.23 -15.36
CA TYR A 193 -3.02 -0.46 -15.85
C TYR A 193 -2.23 -1.15 -14.73
N ASP A 194 -2.84 -1.34 -13.56
CA ASP A 194 -2.23 -2.05 -12.45
C ASP A 194 -1.90 -3.50 -12.84
N PRO A 195 -0.61 -3.87 -12.94
CA PRO A 195 -0.21 -5.18 -13.45
C PRO A 195 -0.52 -6.33 -12.51
N PHE A 196 -0.73 -6.06 -11.20
CA PHE A 196 -1.15 -7.06 -10.24
C PHE A 196 -2.63 -7.41 -10.36
N LYS A 197 -3.47 -6.45 -10.79
CA LYS A 197 -4.92 -6.63 -10.91
C LYS A 197 -5.34 -6.97 -12.34
N PHE A 198 -4.72 -6.30 -13.31
CA PHE A 198 -5.10 -6.36 -14.73
C PHE A 198 -3.89 -6.65 -15.63
N PRO A 199 -3.21 -7.81 -15.50
CA PRO A 199 -1.93 -8.07 -16.16
C PRO A 199 -2.01 -7.94 -17.68
N LYS A 200 -3.07 -8.45 -18.33
CA LYS A 200 -3.24 -8.37 -19.80
C LYS A 200 -3.39 -6.93 -20.29
N VAL A 201 -4.10 -6.07 -19.55
CA VAL A 201 -4.30 -4.66 -19.91
C VAL A 201 -3.02 -3.86 -19.72
N ALA A 202 -2.28 -4.15 -18.65
CA ALA A 202 -0.96 -3.56 -18.38
C ALA A 202 0.06 -3.96 -19.47
N GLU A 203 0.09 -5.23 -19.85
CA GLU A 203 0.95 -5.74 -20.92
C GLU A 203 0.66 -5.09 -22.26
N PHE A 204 -0.61 -4.98 -22.64
CA PHE A 204 -1.01 -4.28 -23.87
C PHE A 204 -0.48 -2.83 -23.87
N ARG A 205 -0.66 -2.10 -22.75
CA ARG A 205 -0.21 -0.70 -22.65
C ARG A 205 1.33 -0.58 -22.66
N LYS A 206 2.02 -1.48 -21.97
CA LYS A 206 3.48 -1.60 -22.01
C LYS A 206 3.98 -1.80 -23.44
N ASN A 207 3.35 -2.69 -24.20
CA ASN A 207 3.75 -2.98 -25.59
C ASN A 207 3.59 -1.77 -26.51
N LEU A 208 2.62 -0.87 -26.23
CA LEU A 208 2.52 0.41 -26.94
C LEU A 208 3.70 1.33 -26.62
N VAL A 209 4.17 1.35 -25.37
CA VAL A 209 5.36 2.14 -24.99
C VAL A 209 6.61 1.57 -25.64
N LEU A 210 6.77 0.24 -25.67
CA LEU A 210 7.88 -0.42 -26.38
C LEU A 210 7.88 -0.11 -27.88
N GLN A 211 6.70 -0.04 -28.52
CA GLN A 211 6.59 0.38 -29.91
C GLN A 211 7.04 1.82 -30.10
N ASN A 212 6.60 2.74 -29.22
CA ASN A 212 7.05 4.14 -29.26
C ASN A 212 8.56 4.27 -29.06
N LEU A 213 9.18 3.43 -28.23
CA LEU A 213 10.63 3.40 -28.04
C LEU A 213 11.36 2.98 -29.32
N GLU A 214 10.81 2.03 -30.06
CA GLU A 214 11.36 1.63 -31.38
C GLU A 214 11.14 2.72 -32.42
N ASP A 215 9.93 3.31 -32.52
CA ASP A 215 9.60 4.42 -33.41
C ASP A 215 10.52 5.63 -33.18
N ASN A 216 10.93 5.86 -31.92
CA ASN A 216 11.86 6.92 -31.52
C ASN A 216 13.34 6.50 -31.59
N LYS A 217 13.65 5.28 -32.06
CA LYS A 217 15.01 4.72 -32.28
C LYS A 217 15.84 4.52 -31.01
N TYR A 218 15.20 4.43 -29.82
CA TYR A 218 15.88 4.08 -28.57
C TYR A 218 16.16 2.59 -28.45
N ILE A 219 15.32 1.75 -29.07
CA ILE A 219 15.53 0.31 -29.15
C ILE A 219 15.42 -0.16 -30.62
N SER A 220 16.11 -1.23 -30.95
CA SER A 220 16.01 -1.84 -32.26
C SER A 220 14.76 -2.71 -32.41
N LYS A 221 14.33 -2.97 -33.65
CA LYS A 221 13.20 -3.88 -33.94
C LYS A 221 13.41 -5.29 -33.36
N LYS A 222 14.66 -5.78 -33.35
CA LYS A 222 15.00 -7.07 -32.71
C LYS A 222 14.77 -7.04 -31.20
N GLN A 223 15.17 -5.97 -30.52
CA GLN A 223 14.94 -5.78 -29.10
C GLN A 223 13.43 -5.66 -28.75
N LEU A 224 12.68 -4.93 -29.59
CA LEU A 224 11.23 -4.82 -29.46
C LEU A 224 10.55 -6.19 -29.41
N GLU A 225 10.89 -7.07 -30.38
CA GLU A 225 10.31 -8.42 -30.44
C GLU A 225 10.69 -9.29 -29.21
N ILE A 226 11.93 -9.16 -28.75
CA ILE A 226 12.39 -9.84 -27.51
C ILE A 226 11.60 -9.36 -26.32
N PHE A 227 11.45 -8.03 -26.14
CA PHE A 227 10.76 -7.47 -24.98
C PHE A 227 9.24 -7.73 -25.00
N LYS A 228 8.61 -7.74 -26.18
CA LYS A 228 7.18 -8.12 -26.31
C LYS A 228 6.92 -9.58 -25.89
N LYS A 229 7.85 -10.48 -26.20
CA LYS A 229 7.72 -11.92 -25.85
C LYS A 229 8.14 -12.24 -24.41
N SER A 230 9.00 -11.42 -23.81
CA SER A 230 9.50 -11.67 -22.46
C SER A 230 8.44 -11.32 -21.40
N LYS A 231 8.23 -12.23 -20.46
CA LYS A 231 7.34 -11.98 -19.30
C LYS A 231 8.02 -11.06 -18.30
N ILE A 232 7.25 -10.11 -17.76
CA ILE A 232 7.69 -9.29 -16.64
C ILE A 232 7.48 -10.08 -15.35
N ILE A 233 8.53 -10.19 -14.54
CA ILE A 233 8.46 -10.79 -13.21
C ILE A 233 8.16 -9.67 -12.21
N LEU A 234 6.92 -9.62 -11.75
CA LEU A 234 6.51 -8.72 -10.69
C LEU A 234 6.90 -9.29 -9.34
N LYS A 235 7.62 -8.51 -8.56
CA LYS A 235 8.05 -8.88 -7.22
C LYS A 235 7.81 -7.71 -6.27
N ARG A 236 6.81 -7.83 -5.40
CA ARG A 236 6.58 -6.80 -4.37
C ARG A 236 7.70 -6.80 -3.36
N ARG A 237 8.19 -5.60 -3.06
CA ARG A 237 9.11 -5.43 -1.93
C ARG A 237 8.44 -5.87 -0.64
N LYS A 238 9.04 -6.85 0.03
CA LYS A 238 8.68 -7.21 1.39
C LYS A 238 9.56 -6.41 2.34
N ILE A 239 9.03 -5.33 2.88
CA ILE A 239 9.67 -4.68 4.02
C ILE A 239 9.37 -5.57 5.22
N GLU A 240 10.40 -6.15 5.81
CA GLU A 240 10.28 -6.92 7.05
C GLU A 240 10.03 -5.95 8.21
N ILE A 241 8.77 -5.72 8.48
CA ILE A 241 8.32 -4.98 9.66
C ILE A 241 7.88 -6.00 10.70
N VAL A 242 8.30 -5.79 11.94
CA VAL A 242 7.89 -6.62 13.07
C VAL A 242 6.42 -6.32 13.40
N ASN A 243 5.51 -7.10 12.82
CA ASN A 243 4.06 -6.90 12.97
C ASN A 243 3.55 -7.08 14.41
N GLU A 244 4.34 -7.72 15.24
CA GLU A 244 4.08 -7.91 16.66
C GLU A 244 4.17 -6.58 17.45
N ALA A 245 4.80 -5.55 16.90
CA ALA A 245 4.99 -4.27 17.58
C ALA A 245 3.82 -3.27 17.43
N ASN A 246 2.72 -3.62 16.78
CA ASN A 246 1.66 -2.68 16.39
C ASN A 246 1.11 -1.82 17.55
N SER A 247 0.85 -2.39 18.74
CA SER A 247 0.38 -1.60 19.90
C SER A 247 1.44 -0.62 20.39
N TYR A 248 2.70 -1.02 20.36
CA TYR A 248 3.83 -0.19 20.74
C TYR A 248 4.06 0.96 19.74
N THR A 249 4.09 0.63 18.46
CA THR A 249 4.34 1.61 17.39
C THR A 249 3.21 2.62 17.27
N GLU A 250 1.96 2.24 17.57
CA GLU A 250 0.86 3.18 17.61
C GLU A 250 1.01 4.20 18.76
N GLU A 251 1.53 3.78 19.90
CA GLU A 251 1.83 4.69 21.01
C GLU A 251 2.98 5.65 20.66
N VAL A 252 4.04 5.13 20.03
CA VAL A 252 5.13 5.96 19.47
C VAL A 252 4.58 6.98 18.48
N ARG A 253 3.68 6.55 17.58
CA ARG A 253 3.04 7.44 16.59
C ARG A 253 2.28 8.59 17.26
N ARG A 254 1.50 8.29 18.30
CA ARG A 254 0.74 9.30 19.05
C ARG A 254 1.66 10.29 19.73
N SER A 255 2.66 9.79 20.47
CA SER A 255 3.62 10.62 21.18
C SER A 255 4.43 11.53 20.26
N ILE A 256 4.93 11.00 19.14
CA ILE A 256 5.69 11.79 18.17
C ILE A 256 4.79 12.81 17.46
N LYS A 257 3.56 12.42 17.10
CA LYS A 257 2.59 13.34 16.49
C LYS A 257 2.23 14.49 17.43
N GLU A 258 2.05 14.22 18.72
CA GLU A 258 1.75 15.22 19.74
C GLU A 258 2.93 16.18 19.92
N LYS A 259 4.15 15.65 20.03
CA LYS A 259 5.37 16.43 20.32
C LYS A 259 5.88 17.23 19.12
N TYR A 260 5.83 16.66 17.91
CA TYR A 260 6.48 17.24 16.71
C TYR A 260 5.48 17.61 15.59
N GLY A 261 4.21 17.25 15.73
CA GLY A 261 3.18 17.52 14.75
C GLY A 261 3.10 16.49 13.62
N PHE A 262 1.95 16.55 12.90
CA PHE A 262 1.64 15.63 11.81
C PHE A 262 2.66 15.69 10.67
N LYS A 263 3.03 16.91 10.24
CA LYS A 263 3.92 17.11 9.09
C LYS A 263 5.29 16.47 9.31
N LYS A 264 5.90 16.68 10.49
CA LYS A 264 7.21 16.09 10.81
C LYS A 264 7.16 14.57 10.78
N LEU A 265 6.14 13.98 11.39
CA LEU A 265 6.01 12.53 11.46
C LEU A 265 5.83 11.88 10.08
N TYR A 266 5.03 12.48 9.19
CA TYR A 266 4.64 11.84 7.94
C TYR A 266 5.37 12.31 6.69
N SER A 267 6.16 13.40 6.77
CA SER A 267 6.73 14.03 5.58
C SER A 267 8.20 14.49 5.72
N GLU A 268 8.76 14.54 6.93
CA GLU A 268 10.11 15.11 7.14
C GLU A 268 11.18 14.06 7.45
N GLY A 269 10.84 12.76 7.42
CA GLY A 269 11.84 11.68 7.45
C GLY A 269 12.50 11.46 8.80
N LEU A 270 11.73 11.41 9.89
CA LEU A 270 12.28 11.15 11.22
C LEU A 270 12.85 9.72 11.33
N SER A 271 14.03 9.59 11.92
CA SER A 271 14.59 8.31 12.39
C SER A 271 14.33 8.18 13.88
N ILE A 272 13.39 7.33 14.27
CA ILE A 272 12.93 7.18 15.65
C ILE A 272 13.48 5.87 16.20
N ARG A 273 14.35 5.94 17.18
CA ARG A 273 14.86 4.78 17.91
C ARG A 273 14.06 4.62 19.20
N THR A 274 13.68 3.38 19.50
CA THR A 274 12.91 3.03 20.68
C THR A 274 13.64 1.98 21.50
N PRO A 275 13.40 1.91 22.80
CA PRO A 275 13.95 0.84 23.65
C PRO A 275 13.21 -0.49 23.53
N LEU A 276 12.28 -0.64 22.57
CA LEU A 276 11.55 -1.90 22.35
C LEU A 276 12.50 -3.06 22.13
N ASN A 277 12.37 -4.11 22.93
CA ASN A 277 13.01 -5.41 22.69
C ASN A 277 12.02 -6.34 21.97
N VAL A 278 12.37 -6.72 20.74
CA VAL A 278 11.48 -7.54 19.88
C VAL A 278 11.13 -8.88 20.51
N ASN A 279 12.08 -9.53 21.19
CA ASN A 279 11.86 -10.81 21.83
C ASN A 279 10.89 -10.68 23.02
N TYR A 280 11.07 -9.66 23.86
CA TYR A 280 10.14 -9.37 24.96
C TYR A 280 8.75 -9.04 24.45
N GLN A 281 8.65 -8.26 23.36
CA GLN A 281 7.37 -7.94 22.72
C GLN A 281 6.62 -9.19 22.24
N ILE A 282 7.33 -10.12 21.57
CA ILE A 282 6.74 -11.39 21.10
C ILE A 282 6.28 -12.25 22.30
N GLN A 283 7.10 -12.34 23.35
CA GLN A 283 6.72 -13.09 24.57
C GLN A 283 5.56 -12.45 25.29
N ALA A 284 5.50 -11.12 25.41
CA ALA A 284 4.40 -10.37 26.01
C ALA A 284 3.07 -10.65 25.29
N ILE A 285 3.06 -10.60 23.95
CA ILE A 285 1.88 -10.96 23.16
C ILE A 285 1.43 -12.39 23.42
N LYS A 286 2.37 -13.33 23.38
CA LYS A 286 2.09 -14.75 23.59
C LYS A 286 1.51 -14.98 24.98
N SER A 287 2.09 -14.38 26.00
CA SER A 287 1.66 -14.51 27.42
C SER A 287 0.27 -13.90 27.62
N LEU A 288 0.04 -12.67 27.11
CA LEU A 288 -1.27 -12.01 27.21
C LEU A 288 -2.36 -12.83 26.52
N ARG A 289 -2.11 -13.28 25.27
CA ARG A 289 -3.07 -14.09 24.52
C ARG A 289 -3.39 -15.42 25.21
N ASN A 290 -2.38 -16.10 25.71
CA ASN A 290 -2.57 -17.37 26.45
C ASN A 290 -3.38 -17.15 27.73
N GLY A 291 -3.10 -16.09 28.48
CA GLY A 291 -3.84 -15.75 29.69
C GLY A 291 -5.31 -15.46 29.40
N ILE A 292 -5.57 -14.61 28.39
CA ILE A 292 -6.92 -14.25 27.96
C ILE A 292 -7.68 -15.46 27.41
N GLU A 293 -7.07 -16.29 26.55
CA GLU A 293 -7.70 -17.50 26.03
C GLU A 293 -8.01 -18.50 27.16
N SER A 294 -7.10 -18.67 28.10
CA SER A 294 -7.30 -19.56 29.24
C SER A 294 -8.44 -19.11 30.14
N TYR A 295 -8.51 -17.82 30.41
CA TYR A 295 -9.62 -17.23 31.15
C TYR A 295 -10.96 -17.43 30.43
N ASP A 296 -11.00 -17.08 29.11
CA ASP A 296 -12.21 -17.16 28.30
C ASP A 296 -12.74 -18.60 28.16
N ARG A 297 -11.83 -19.59 28.07
CA ARG A 297 -12.18 -21.03 28.04
C ARG A 297 -12.84 -21.51 29.33
N ARG A 298 -12.42 -21.00 30.49
CA ARG A 298 -13.07 -21.35 31.79
C ARG A 298 -14.52 -20.91 31.83
N HIS A 299 -14.92 -19.90 31.03
CA HIS A 299 -16.31 -19.43 30.90
C HIS A 299 -17.10 -20.16 29.80
N GLY A 300 -16.50 -21.20 29.19
CA GLY A 300 -17.15 -22.09 28.26
C GLY A 300 -17.15 -21.62 26.79
N TYR A 301 -17.60 -22.51 25.95
CA TYR A 301 -17.73 -22.28 24.51
C TYR A 301 -19.06 -21.62 24.17
N ARG A 302 -19.02 -20.62 23.33
CA ARG A 302 -20.20 -19.80 22.95
C ARG A 302 -20.85 -20.21 21.63
N GLY A 303 -20.37 -21.30 21.03
CA GLY A 303 -20.90 -21.80 19.77
C GLY A 303 -20.05 -21.44 18.53
N PRO A 304 -20.45 -21.96 17.36
CA PRO A 304 -19.79 -21.70 16.10
C PRO A 304 -20.00 -20.24 15.65
N ILE A 305 -19.22 -19.82 14.66
CA ILE A 305 -19.37 -18.51 14.01
C ILE A 305 -20.74 -18.42 13.32
N THR A 306 -21.07 -19.47 12.60
CA THR A 306 -22.32 -19.66 11.85
C THR A 306 -22.42 -21.12 11.46
N ASN A 307 -23.54 -21.54 10.84
CA ASN A 307 -23.71 -22.88 10.28
C ASN A 307 -24.12 -22.76 8.80
N ARG A 308 -23.43 -23.50 7.93
CA ARG A 308 -23.62 -23.47 6.47
C ARG A 308 -25.07 -23.83 6.06
N PHE A 309 -25.70 -24.77 6.75
CA PHE A 309 -27.02 -25.28 6.40
C PHE A 309 -28.16 -24.50 7.07
N LYS A 310 -27.88 -23.80 8.17
CA LYS A 310 -28.89 -23.09 8.97
C LYS A 310 -28.92 -21.58 8.69
N ASP A 311 -27.89 -21.03 8.04
CA ASP A 311 -27.74 -19.60 7.80
C ASP A 311 -27.45 -19.29 6.32
N SER A 312 -28.43 -18.79 5.62
CA SER A 312 -28.31 -18.43 4.19
C SER A 312 -27.23 -17.37 3.92
N ASN A 313 -26.86 -16.56 4.92
CA ASN A 313 -25.85 -15.51 4.81
C ASN A 313 -24.46 -15.93 5.34
N TRP A 314 -24.22 -17.21 5.55
CA TRP A 314 -23.00 -17.71 6.16
C TRP A 314 -21.71 -17.26 5.45
N GLU A 315 -21.69 -17.26 4.12
CA GLU A 315 -20.52 -16.84 3.32
C GLU A 315 -20.18 -15.36 3.58
N LYS A 316 -21.19 -14.50 3.59
CA LYS A 316 -21.03 -13.06 3.87
C LYS A 316 -20.50 -12.82 5.28
N LYS A 317 -21.04 -13.54 6.28
CA LYS A 317 -20.54 -13.48 7.67
C LYS A 317 -19.10 -13.88 7.77
N ILE A 318 -18.70 -14.99 7.15
CA ILE A 318 -17.31 -15.47 7.16
C ILE A 318 -16.37 -14.49 6.44
N LYS A 319 -16.78 -13.94 5.30
CA LYS A 319 -15.97 -13.01 4.51
C LYS A 319 -15.68 -11.72 5.27
N ASN A 320 -16.64 -11.25 6.07
CA ASN A 320 -16.51 -10.03 6.86
C ASN A 320 -15.59 -10.17 8.08
N ILE A 321 -15.38 -11.38 8.60
CA ILE A 321 -14.48 -11.61 9.72
C ILE A 321 -13.03 -11.63 9.23
N LYS A 322 -12.28 -10.57 9.53
CA LYS A 322 -10.85 -10.48 9.26
C LYS A 322 -10.07 -11.02 10.46
N ILE A 323 -9.36 -12.13 10.27
CA ILE A 323 -8.46 -12.69 11.27
C ILE A 323 -7.12 -11.95 11.21
N ASP A 324 -6.58 -11.54 12.35
CA ASP A 324 -5.23 -11.01 12.44
C ASP A 324 -4.23 -12.12 12.06
N PRO A 325 -3.34 -11.90 11.07
CA PRO A 325 -2.37 -12.91 10.65
C PRO A 325 -1.47 -13.41 11.78
N THR A 326 -1.21 -12.59 12.81
CA THR A 326 -0.38 -12.98 13.95
C THR A 326 -1.04 -14.02 14.86
N LEU A 327 -2.37 -14.21 14.77
CA LEU A 327 -3.07 -15.29 15.47
C LEU A 327 -2.83 -16.65 14.82
N LYS A 328 -2.54 -16.68 13.52
CA LYS A 328 -2.40 -17.92 12.72
C LYS A 328 -3.65 -18.82 12.80
N TRP A 329 -4.83 -18.25 12.96
CA TRP A 329 -6.10 -18.97 13.00
C TRP A 329 -6.66 -19.17 11.59
N ASN A 330 -7.42 -20.26 11.42
CA ASN A 330 -8.15 -20.55 10.21
C ASN A 330 -9.66 -20.68 10.52
N LYS A 331 -10.50 -20.35 9.56
CA LYS A 331 -11.91 -20.69 9.59
C LYS A 331 -12.07 -22.07 8.98
N ALA A 332 -12.85 -22.93 9.60
CA ALA A 332 -13.03 -24.31 9.17
C ALA A 332 -14.50 -24.74 9.31
N GLU A 333 -14.96 -25.53 8.36
CA GLU A 333 -16.27 -26.17 8.35
C GLU A 333 -16.16 -27.57 8.98
N ILE A 334 -17.03 -27.90 9.91
CA ILE A 334 -17.15 -29.24 10.46
C ILE A 334 -17.84 -30.13 9.43
N LEU A 335 -17.12 -31.19 8.98
CA LEU A 335 -17.64 -32.15 8.02
C LEU A 335 -18.27 -33.38 8.68
N GLU A 336 -17.71 -33.79 9.82
CA GLU A 336 -18.11 -34.99 10.54
C GLU A 336 -17.84 -34.87 12.04
N ILE A 337 -18.70 -35.43 12.83
CA ILE A 337 -18.61 -35.51 14.29
C ILE A 337 -18.63 -36.98 14.68
N ASN A 338 -17.62 -37.44 15.43
CA ASN A 338 -17.53 -38.79 15.94
C ASN A 338 -17.01 -38.81 17.40
N GLU A 339 -16.96 -39.96 18.00
CA GLU A 339 -16.51 -40.14 19.37
C GLU A 339 -15.03 -39.72 19.61
N LYS A 340 -14.22 -39.70 18.56
CA LYS A 340 -12.82 -39.28 18.58
C LYS A 340 -12.62 -37.79 18.48
N GLY A 341 -13.63 -37.03 18.00
CA GLY A 341 -13.58 -35.58 17.86
C GLY A 341 -14.31 -35.00 16.64
N LEU A 342 -13.75 -33.98 16.04
CA LEU A 342 -14.32 -33.24 14.92
C LEU A 342 -13.41 -33.33 13.69
N ASN A 343 -13.94 -33.84 12.58
CA ASN A 343 -13.29 -33.74 11.27
C ASN A 343 -13.75 -32.47 10.56
N PHE A 344 -12.84 -31.70 10.03
CA PHE A 344 -13.14 -30.41 9.42
C PHE A 344 -12.33 -30.18 8.14
N LYS A 345 -12.75 -29.18 7.38
CA LYS A 345 -12.04 -28.61 6.24
C LYS A 345 -11.93 -27.10 6.42
N THR A 346 -10.72 -26.56 6.34
CA THR A 346 -10.53 -25.09 6.33
C THR A 346 -11.07 -24.48 5.03
N ILE A 347 -11.41 -23.18 5.06
CA ILE A 347 -11.87 -22.48 3.85
C ILE A 347 -10.80 -22.53 2.74
N ASN A 348 -9.52 -22.62 3.10
CA ASN A 348 -8.41 -22.75 2.16
C ASN A 348 -8.17 -24.21 1.68
N GLY A 349 -9.07 -25.14 2.02
CA GLY A 349 -9.05 -26.50 1.52
C GLY A 349 -8.28 -27.53 2.36
N LEU A 350 -7.58 -27.12 3.43
CA LEU A 350 -6.86 -28.05 4.30
C LEU A 350 -7.84 -28.88 5.14
N LYS A 351 -7.70 -30.21 5.11
CA LYS A 351 -8.44 -31.12 5.98
C LYS A 351 -7.68 -31.32 7.31
N GLY A 352 -8.41 -31.51 8.40
CA GLY A 352 -7.85 -31.75 9.71
C GLY A 352 -8.84 -32.40 10.68
N ASN A 353 -8.31 -32.82 11.81
CA ASN A 353 -9.09 -33.38 12.91
C ASN A 353 -8.75 -32.66 14.23
N ILE A 354 -9.75 -32.40 15.05
CA ILE A 354 -9.58 -31.95 16.44
C ILE A 354 -10.00 -33.06 17.36
N ASN A 355 -9.03 -33.63 18.07
CA ASN A 355 -9.30 -34.73 19.02
C ASN A 355 -10.23 -34.27 20.14
N LEU A 356 -11.02 -35.19 20.66
CA LEU A 356 -11.97 -34.97 21.75
C LEU A 356 -11.30 -34.30 22.97
N SER A 357 -10.08 -34.71 23.31
CA SER A 357 -9.30 -34.11 24.41
C SER A 357 -9.08 -32.59 24.25
N LYS A 358 -9.01 -32.09 23.03
CA LYS A 358 -8.76 -30.67 22.72
C LYS A 358 -10.02 -29.81 22.73
N ILE A 359 -11.20 -30.44 22.78
CA ILE A 359 -12.51 -29.75 22.84
C ILE A 359 -13.27 -30.01 24.14
N LYS A 360 -12.70 -30.77 25.11
CA LYS A 360 -13.32 -31.02 26.43
C LYS A 360 -13.80 -29.75 27.11
N TRP A 361 -13.05 -28.66 27.02
CA TRP A 361 -13.41 -27.36 27.58
C TRP A 361 -14.68 -26.74 26.94
N ALA A 362 -14.98 -27.10 25.69
CA ALA A 362 -16.14 -26.59 24.95
C ALA A 362 -17.40 -27.42 25.24
N ILE A 363 -17.25 -28.72 25.34
CA ILE A 363 -18.38 -29.64 25.55
C ILE A 363 -18.73 -29.77 27.03
N LEU A 364 -17.75 -29.58 27.93
CA LEU A 364 -17.88 -29.82 29.39
C LEU A 364 -18.39 -31.26 29.65
N LYS A 365 -19.55 -31.41 30.29
CA LYS A 365 -20.22 -32.70 30.53
C LYS A 365 -21.31 -33.04 29.50
N ARG A 366 -21.46 -32.24 28.41
CA ARG A 366 -22.48 -32.44 27.39
C ARG A 366 -21.98 -33.41 26.30
N ASN A 367 -22.88 -34.03 25.58
CA ASN A 367 -22.55 -34.79 24.39
C ASN A 367 -22.03 -33.84 23.30
N ILE A 368 -21.03 -34.27 22.54
CA ILE A 368 -20.40 -33.47 21.46
C ILE A 368 -21.44 -32.99 20.42
N SER A 369 -22.40 -33.82 20.08
CA SER A 369 -23.48 -33.50 19.10
C SER A 369 -24.50 -32.48 19.62
N LYS A 370 -24.53 -32.19 20.94
CA LYS A 370 -25.33 -31.10 21.53
C LYS A 370 -24.63 -29.72 21.43
N VAL A 371 -23.33 -29.72 21.14
CA VAL A 371 -22.51 -28.49 21.09
C VAL A 371 -22.11 -28.13 19.68
N PHE A 372 -21.88 -29.14 18.85
CA PHE A 372 -21.45 -28.99 17.46
C PHE A 372 -22.40 -29.69 16.50
N SER A 373 -22.57 -29.13 15.32
CA SER A 373 -23.34 -29.70 14.20
C SER A 373 -22.47 -29.77 12.95
N VAL A 374 -22.75 -30.70 12.06
CA VAL A 374 -22.16 -30.70 10.71
C VAL A 374 -22.53 -29.40 9.99
N GLY A 375 -21.59 -28.82 9.27
CA GLY A 375 -21.72 -27.50 8.63
C GLY A 375 -21.43 -26.30 9.54
N ASP A 376 -21.11 -26.53 10.82
CA ASP A 376 -20.69 -25.45 11.71
C ASP A 376 -19.34 -24.90 11.25
N ILE A 377 -19.26 -23.57 11.20
CA ILE A 377 -18.02 -22.85 10.90
C ILE A 377 -17.38 -22.41 12.22
N ILE A 378 -16.16 -22.85 12.46
CA ILE A 378 -15.39 -22.64 13.69
C ILE A 378 -14.03 -22.03 13.41
N PHE A 379 -13.37 -21.48 14.45
CA PHE A 379 -11.97 -21.11 14.38
C PHE A 379 -11.09 -22.28 14.83
N VAL A 380 -10.04 -22.54 14.05
CA VAL A 380 -9.06 -23.58 14.37
C VAL A 380 -7.64 -23.02 14.24
N LYS A 381 -6.71 -23.56 15.04
CA LYS A 381 -5.28 -23.26 14.96
C LYS A 381 -4.47 -24.53 15.07
N LYS A 382 -3.47 -24.69 14.19
CA LYS A 382 -2.51 -25.79 14.28
C LYS A 382 -1.37 -25.40 15.22
N GLU A 383 -1.15 -26.19 16.27
CA GLU A 383 -0.08 -26.00 17.26
C GLU A 383 0.58 -27.37 17.52
N ASN A 384 1.90 -27.47 17.36
CA ASN A 384 2.66 -28.68 17.61
C ASN A 384 2.02 -29.93 16.95
N ASN A 385 1.71 -29.86 15.66
CA ASN A 385 1.05 -30.91 14.86
C ASN A 385 -0.41 -31.23 15.24
N PHE A 386 -0.98 -30.62 16.25
CA PHE A 386 -2.38 -30.81 16.62
C PHE A 386 -3.22 -29.58 16.24
N TRP A 387 -4.47 -29.84 15.89
CA TRP A 387 -5.44 -28.79 15.70
C TRP A 387 -6.20 -28.51 17.00
N ASN A 388 -6.36 -27.22 17.32
CA ASN A 388 -7.06 -26.75 18.49
C ASN A 388 -8.25 -25.89 18.09
N LEU A 389 -9.39 -26.08 18.77
CA LEU A 389 -10.53 -25.19 18.68
C LEU A 389 -10.19 -23.84 19.31
N LYS A 390 -10.56 -22.76 18.63
CA LYS A 390 -10.38 -21.38 19.09
C LYS A 390 -11.72 -20.65 19.09
N GLN A 391 -11.82 -19.62 19.92
CA GLN A 391 -12.90 -18.62 19.88
C GLN A 391 -12.33 -17.25 20.23
N TYR A 392 -12.92 -16.19 19.67
CA TYR A 392 -12.54 -14.84 20.05
C TYR A 392 -12.97 -14.58 21.50
N PRO A 393 -12.04 -14.14 22.36
CA PRO A 393 -12.38 -13.89 23.76
C PRO A 393 -13.29 -12.67 23.90
N LYS A 394 -14.23 -12.72 24.84
CA LYS A 394 -15.07 -11.57 25.25
C LYS A 394 -14.33 -10.61 26.17
N VAL A 395 -13.33 -11.11 26.88
CA VAL A 395 -12.48 -10.32 27.78
C VAL A 395 -11.25 -9.84 27.03
N ASN A 396 -10.65 -8.79 27.55
CA ASN A 396 -9.43 -8.23 26.99
C ASN A 396 -8.52 -7.74 28.13
N GLY A 397 -7.27 -7.43 27.82
CA GLY A 397 -6.29 -6.98 28.80
C GLY A 397 -5.12 -6.27 28.14
N GLY A 398 -4.17 -5.84 28.93
CA GLY A 398 -2.92 -5.27 28.45
C GLY A 398 -1.73 -5.77 29.27
N ILE A 399 -0.53 -5.67 28.74
CA ILE A 399 0.71 -5.99 29.43
C ILE A 399 1.78 -4.98 29.02
N VAL A 400 2.59 -4.56 29.97
CA VAL A 400 3.75 -3.73 29.76
C VAL A 400 4.95 -4.32 30.51
N ALA A 401 6.11 -4.31 29.88
CA ALA A 401 7.37 -4.65 30.52
C ALA A 401 8.28 -3.41 30.53
N LEU A 402 8.73 -3.04 31.70
CA LEU A 402 9.58 -1.88 31.93
C LEU A 402 10.95 -2.34 32.41
N ASP A 403 11.98 -1.62 32.01
CA ASP A 403 13.28 -1.70 32.64
C ASP A 403 13.21 -0.98 34.00
N PRO A 404 13.51 -1.66 35.13
CA PRO A 404 13.35 -1.06 36.45
C PRO A 404 14.34 0.08 36.76
N HIS A 405 15.45 0.13 36.03
CA HIS A 405 16.50 1.13 36.27
C HIS A 405 16.32 2.38 35.39
N SER A 406 15.98 2.20 34.12
CA SER A 406 15.83 3.31 33.17
C SER A 406 14.38 3.78 33.01
N GLY A 407 13.39 2.94 33.35
CA GLY A 407 11.97 3.19 33.07
C GLY A 407 11.58 2.94 31.60
N ASP A 408 12.51 2.42 30.79
CA ASP A 408 12.29 2.15 29.38
C ASP A 408 11.18 1.09 29.17
N ILE A 409 10.26 1.37 28.25
CA ILE A 409 9.24 0.38 27.86
C ILE A 409 9.85 -0.62 26.88
N LYS A 410 10.21 -1.79 27.37
CA LYS A 410 10.80 -2.89 26.58
C LYS A 410 9.76 -3.70 25.79
N ALA A 411 8.51 -3.77 26.27
CA ALA A 411 7.39 -4.35 25.55
C ALA A 411 6.07 -3.71 25.98
N LEU A 412 5.12 -3.59 25.04
CA LEU A 412 3.79 -3.06 25.32
C LEU A 412 2.75 -3.70 24.41
N VAL A 413 1.73 -4.30 25.00
CA VAL A 413 0.61 -4.96 24.31
C VAL A 413 -0.71 -4.44 24.85
N GLY A 414 -1.43 -3.67 24.06
CA GLY A 414 -2.66 -2.99 24.46
C GLY A 414 -3.94 -3.83 24.38
N GLY A 415 -3.85 -5.07 23.87
CA GLY A 415 -5.02 -5.93 23.72
C GLY A 415 -4.74 -7.26 23.01
N PHE A 416 -5.74 -8.12 23.00
CA PHE A 416 -5.68 -9.45 22.37
C PHE A 416 -5.39 -9.37 20.86
N ASN A 417 -6.03 -8.42 20.17
CA ASN A 417 -5.91 -8.25 18.73
C ASN A 417 -5.98 -6.76 18.36
N PHE A 418 -4.87 -6.22 17.88
CA PHE A 418 -4.75 -4.82 17.48
C PHE A 418 -5.69 -4.46 16.32
N ARG A 419 -5.86 -5.34 15.33
CA ARG A 419 -6.72 -5.08 14.16
C ARG A 419 -8.22 -4.99 14.50
N SER A 420 -8.66 -5.63 15.58
CA SER A 420 -10.05 -5.55 16.01
C SER A 420 -10.30 -4.35 16.92
N SER A 421 -9.27 -3.87 17.61
CA SER A 421 -9.35 -2.71 18.50
C SER A 421 -7.95 -2.12 18.66
N GLU A 422 -7.77 -0.91 18.17
CA GLU A 422 -6.54 -0.12 18.37
C GLU A 422 -6.47 0.53 19.76
N PHE A 423 -7.54 0.38 20.57
CA PHE A 423 -7.58 0.90 21.92
C PHE A 423 -6.54 0.21 22.81
N ASN A 424 -5.58 1.00 23.26
CA ASN A 424 -4.49 0.52 24.12
C ASN A 424 -4.92 0.56 25.59
N ARG A 425 -5.14 -0.62 26.17
CA ARG A 425 -5.61 -0.75 27.55
C ARG A 425 -4.54 -0.41 28.59
N VAL A 426 -3.28 -0.37 28.19
CA VAL A 426 -2.18 0.04 29.06
C VAL A 426 -2.16 1.56 29.25
N THR A 427 -2.35 2.31 28.16
CA THR A 427 -2.15 3.78 28.14
C THR A 427 -3.43 4.59 28.10
N GLN A 428 -4.52 4.02 27.51
CA GLN A 428 -5.78 4.76 27.30
C GLN A 428 -6.91 4.37 28.26
N ALA A 429 -6.83 3.20 28.92
CA ALA A 429 -7.87 2.79 29.86
C ALA A 429 -7.75 3.59 31.14
N LYS A 430 -8.79 4.39 31.44
CA LYS A 430 -8.91 5.06 32.76
C LYS A 430 -9.44 4.05 33.78
N ARG A 431 -8.64 3.73 34.78
CA ARG A 431 -8.96 2.83 35.87
C ARG A 431 -9.15 3.60 37.18
N GLN A 432 -10.01 3.09 38.07
CA GLN A 432 -10.08 3.60 39.42
C GLN A 432 -8.76 3.30 40.15
N PRO A 433 -8.22 4.24 40.96
CA PRO A 433 -7.07 3.96 41.81
C PRO A 433 -7.34 2.73 42.71
N GLY A 434 -6.34 1.84 42.82
CA GLY A 434 -6.45 0.64 43.66
C GLY A 434 -7.21 -0.53 43.02
N SER A 435 -7.73 -0.43 41.77
CA SER A 435 -8.40 -1.54 41.10
C SER A 435 -7.44 -2.25 40.12
N ALA A 436 -6.25 -2.59 40.58
CA ALA A 436 -5.26 -3.32 39.81
C ALA A 436 -5.59 -4.82 39.75
#